data_92544c6d31111976db07d6d9f15f9b53
#
_entry.id   92544c6d31111976db07d6d9f15f9b53
#
_cell.length_a   1.000
_cell.length_b   1.000
_cell.length_c   1.000
_cell.angle_alpha   90.00
_cell.angle_beta   90.00
_cell.angle_gamma   90.00
#
_symmetry.space_group_name_H-M   'P 1'
#
loop_
_entity.id
_entity.type
_entity.pdbx_description
1 polymer ?
#
loop_
_entity_poly.entity_id
_entity_poly.type
_entity_poly.pdbx_seq_one_letter_code
_entity_poly.pdbx_strand_id
1 'polypeptide(L)'
;IEDYICITDIAAAKSDNSRAADVIRNWLRNRSTLEFLSTWEEIYNPNFKVFESEHFKKEAGLVTFTPSVSEWVEKTNAVGLYVKRGKYGGTFAHKDIAFEFASAISPVFKLYLIKEFQRLKEAENDLQKLEWDAKRFLSKNNYLIQTDAVKNYLIPVCNYREDLQWLPYAEEADLLNVALFGFTAKPLLLLN
;
A
#
# COMPACT_ATOMS: atom_id res chain seq x y z
N ILE A 1 21.22 0.99 -1.33
CA ILE A 1 21.63 2.14 -0.50
C ILE A 1 20.64 3.31 -0.65
N GLU A 2 19.82 3.35 -1.70
CA GLU A 2 18.84 4.42 -1.94
C GLU A 2 17.67 4.46 -0.95
N ASP A 3 17.41 3.41 -0.21
CA ASP A 3 16.26 3.28 0.69
C ASP A 3 16.54 3.67 2.16
N TYR A 4 17.75 4.13 2.48
CA TYR A 4 18.11 4.49 3.86
C TYR A 4 18.25 5.99 4.05
N ILE A 5 17.65 6.49 5.15
CA ILE A 5 17.60 7.90 5.52
C ILE A 5 18.41 8.10 6.82
N CYS A 6 19.16 9.20 6.93
CA CYS A 6 19.88 9.56 8.14
C CYS A 6 18.90 10.05 9.21
N ILE A 7 18.57 9.23 10.20
CA ILE A 7 17.69 9.61 11.31
C ILE A 7 18.38 10.54 12.31
N THR A 8 19.71 10.60 12.32
CA THR A 8 20.47 11.59 13.11
C THR A 8 20.15 13.00 12.63
N ASP A 9 20.06 13.24 11.33
CA ASP A 9 19.73 14.55 10.77
C ASP A 9 18.28 14.95 11.09
N ILE A 10 17.35 13.97 11.05
CA ILE A 10 15.96 14.20 11.46
C ILE A 10 15.89 14.58 12.94
N ALA A 11 16.61 13.88 13.80
CA ALA A 11 16.68 14.21 15.23
C ALA A 11 17.30 15.56 15.49
N ALA A 12 18.36 15.92 14.76
CA ALA A 12 19.05 17.21 14.86
C ALA A 12 18.16 18.39 14.41
N ALA A 13 17.32 18.19 13.41
CA ALA A 13 16.36 19.22 12.96
C ALA A 13 15.32 19.58 14.04
N LYS A 14 15.04 18.65 14.97
CA LYS A 14 14.10 18.89 16.08
C LYS A 14 14.79 19.42 17.35
N SER A 15 16.04 19.05 17.56
CA SER A 15 16.84 19.40 18.75
C SER A 15 18.23 19.80 18.29
N ASP A 16 19.00 20.51 19.14
CA ASP A 16 20.39 20.77 18.82
C ASP A 16 21.16 19.49 18.49
N ASN A 17 22.12 19.56 17.57
CA ASN A 17 22.94 18.42 17.11
C ASN A 17 23.55 17.61 18.27
N SER A 18 23.85 18.27 19.41
CA SER A 18 24.38 17.59 20.60
C SER A 18 23.41 16.63 21.28
N ARG A 19 22.10 16.72 20.99
CA ARG A 19 21.04 15.91 21.59
C ARG A 19 20.43 14.86 20.64
N ALA A 20 20.83 14.85 19.38
CA ALA A 20 20.27 13.94 18.39
C ALA A 20 20.43 12.45 18.81
N ALA A 21 21.57 12.08 19.35
CA ALA A 21 21.82 10.73 19.85
C ALA A 21 20.89 10.34 21.02
N ASP A 22 20.57 11.29 21.90
CA ASP A 22 19.66 11.04 23.03
C ASP A 22 18.21 10.89 22.56
N VAL A 23 17.79 11.65 21.55
CA VAL A 23 16.48 11.50 20.92
C VAL A 23 16.32 10.10 20.34
N ILE A 24 17.31 9.61 19.59
CA ILE A 24 17.32 8.25 19.01
C ILE A 24 17.31 7.18 20.12
N ARG A 25 18.13 7.36 21.17
CA ARG A 25 18.18 6.44 22.30
C ARG A 25 16.83 6.39 23.04
N ASN A 26 16.20 7.54 23.30
CA ASN A 26 14.90 7.61 23.96
C ASN A 26 13.81 6.97 23.10
N TRP A 27 13.85 7.12 21.78
CA TRP A 27 12.93 6.45 20.88
C TRP A 27 13.12 4.93 20.94
N LEU A 28 14.35 4.41 20.92
CA LEU A 28 14.66 2.99 20.97
C LEU A 28 14.31 2.33 22.32
N ARG A 29 14.19 3.12 23.42
CA ARG A 29 13.78 2.62 24.73
C ARG A 29 12.28 2.28 24.81
N ASN A 30 11.48 2.77 23.87
CA ASN A 30 10.03 2.53 23.91
C ASN A 30 9.72 1.11 23.40
N ARG A 31 8.87 0.43 24.15
CA ARG A 31 8.43 -0.92 23.80
C ARG A 31 7.74 -0.95 22.44
N SER A 32 6.89 0.03 22.14
CA SER A 32 6.21 0.15 20.83
C SER A 32 7.19 0.27 19.66
N THR A 33 8.31 0.98 19.87
CA THR A 33 9.37 1.09 18.87
C THR A 33 10.03 -0.27 18.62
N LEU A 34 10.37 -1.00 19.69
CA LEU A 34 11.00 -2.32 19.57
C LEU A 34 10.05 -3.35 18.94
N GLU A 35 8.76 -3.26 19.23
CA GLU A 35 7.73 -4.08 18.60
C GLU A 35 7.63 -3.79 17.09
N PHE A 36 7.60 -2.51 16.72
CA PHE A 36 7.62 -2.10 15.30
C PHE A 36 8.88 -2.57 14.58
N LEU A 37 10.06 -2.33 15.13
CA LEU A 37 11.34 -2.74 14.55
C LEU A 37 11.40 -4.26 14.38
N SER A 38 10.97 -5.03 15.38
CA SER A 38 10.94 -6.48 15.31
C SER A 38 10.00 -6.97 14.20
N THR A 39 8.80 -6.41 14.12
CA THR A 39 7.82 -6.76 13.07
C THR A 39 8.37 -6.45 11.69
N TRP A 40 9.01 -5.29 11.51
CA TRP A 40 9.63 -4.93 10.25
C TRP A 40 10.74 -5.91 9.86
N GLU A 41 11.63 -6.22 10.81
CA GLU A 41 12.73 -7.18 10.58
C GLU A 41 12.21 -8.59 10.28
N GLU A 42 11.19 -9.08 10.98
CA GLU A 42 10.57 -10.38 10.71
C GLU A 42 10.01 -10.50 9.29
N ILE A 43 9.49 -9.40 8.74
CA ILE A 43 8.95 -9.37 7.37
C ILE A 43 10.06 -9.34 6.32
N TYR A 44 11.12 -8.55 6.55
CA TYR A 44 12.11 -8.23 5.52
C TYR A 44 13.48 -8.88 5.73
N ASN A 45 13.75 -9.46 6.89
CA ASN A 45 15.06 -10.03 7.25
C ASN A 45 14.94 -11.49 7.71
N PRO A 46 15.17 -12.46 6.82
CA PRO A 46 15.10 -13.89 7.18
C PRO A 46 16.14 -14.34 8.21
N ASN A 47 17.18 -13.54 8.45
CA ASN A 47 18.25 -13.85 9.40
C ASN A 47 18.06 -13.12 10.74
N PHE A 48 16.93 -12.49 10.97
CA PHE A 48 16.64 -11.77 12.20
C PHE A 48 16.51 -12.71 13.40
N LYS A 49 17.12 -12.34 14.52
CA LYS A 49 17.09 -13.12 15.75
C LYS A 49 15.94 -12.68 16.65
N VAL A 50 14.75 -13.24 16.43
CA VAL A 50 13.53 -12.89 17.16
C VAL A 50 13.70 -13.05 18.68
N PHE A 51 14.36 -14.11 19.13
CA PHE A 51 14.59 -14.36 20.56
C PHE A 51 15.35 -13.22 21.24
N GLU A 52 16.38 -12.69 20.59
CA GLU A 52 17.15 -11.56 21.10
C GLU A 52 16.29 -10.28 21.16
N SER A 53 15.44 -10.07 20.18
CA SER A 53 14.52 -8.92 20.16
C SER A 53 13.51 -8.98 21.32
N GLU A 54 13.02 -10.18 21.67
CA GLU A 54 12.13 -10.37 22.82
C GLU A 54 12.81 -10.00 24.15
N HIS A 55 14.13 -10.23 24.25
CA HIS A 55 14.89 -9.80 25.44
C HIS A 55 14.90 -8.27 25.56
N PHE A 56 15.16 -7.54 24.47
CA PHE A 56 15.07 -6.07 24.45
C PHE A 56 13.65 -5.57 24.82
N LYS A 57 12.60 -6.22 24.31
CA LYS A 57 11.20 -5.86 24.62
C LYS A 57 10.86 -6.05 26.08
N LYS A 58 11.41 -7.07 26.75
CA LYS A 58 11.19 -7.32 28.18
C LYS A 58 11.88 -6.27 29.06
N GLU A 59 13.04 -5.76 28.64
CA GLU A 59 13.77 -4.72 29.34
C GLU A 59 13.22 -3.30 29.08
N ALA A 60 12.41 -3.14 28.04
CA ALA A 60 11.81 -1.86 27.65
C ALA A 60 11.00 -1.26 28.81
N GLY A 61 11.26 0.01 29.10
CA GLY A 61 10.62 0.74 30.22
C GLY A 61 11.35 0.68 31.56
N LEU A 62 12.36 -0.20 31.70
CA LEU A 62 13.22 -0.17 32.89
C LEU A 62 14.12 1.07 32.87
N VAL A 63 14.35 1.69 34.03
CA VAL A 63 15.20 2.89 34.18
C VAL A 63 16.66 2.58 33.73
N THR A 64 17.11 1.35 33.99
CA THR A 64 18.45 0.87 33.63
C THR A 64 18.61 0.51 32.16
N PHE A 65 17.50 0.38 31.42
CA PHE A 65 17.56 -0.01 30.01
C PHE A 65 17.97 1.18 29.14
N THR A 66 19.18 1.13 28.63
CA THR A 66 19.78 2.17 27.77
C THR A 66 20.34 1.56 26.49
N PRO A 67 19.47 1.03 25.61
CA PRO A 67 19.92 0.36 24.40
C PRO A 67 20.60 1.33 23.44
N SER A 68 21.60 0.84 22.72
CA SER A 68 22.18 1.56 21.59
C SER A 68 21.75 0.88 20.27
N VAL A 69 21.72 1.68 19.18
CA VAL A 69 21.42 1.13 17.87
C VAL A 69 22.45 0.07 17.44
N SER A 70 23.74 0.30 17.76
CA SER A 70 24.78 -0.69 17.47
C SER A 70 24.54 -2.02 18.20
N GLU A 71 24.15 -1.95 19.47
CA GLU A 71 23.84 -3.15 20.26
C GLU A 71 22.61 -3.89 19.73
N TRP A 72 21.55 -3.16 19.36
CA TRP A 72 20.38 -3.76 18.70
C TRP A 72 20.78 -4.50 17.42
N VAL A 73 21.51 -3.84 16.51
CA VAL A 73 21.94 -4.41 15.23
C VAL A 73 22.82 -5.65 15.44
N GLU A 74 23.80 -5.58 16.33
CA GLU A 74 24.73 -6.70 16.58
C GLU A 74 24.05 -7.91 17.20
N LYS A 75 23.20 -7.70 18.21
CA LYS A 75 22.54 -8.81 18.92
C LYS A 75 21.42 -9.45 18.08
N THR A 76 20.59 -8.64 17.44
CA THR A 76 19.42 -9.13 16.71
C THR A 76 19.69 -9.46 15.24
N ASN A 77 20.89 -9.12 14.73
CA ASN A 77 21.22 -9.18 13.31
C ASN A 77 20.27 -8.35 12.43
N ALA A 78 19.84 -7.20 12.96
CA ALA A 78 18.94 -6.30 12.27
C ALA A 78 19.59 -5.66 11.03
N VAL A 79 18.81 -5.47 9.97
CA VAL A 79 19.24 -4.80 8.73
C VAL A 79 18.57 -3.45 8.51
N GLY A 80 17.42 -3.22 9.13
CA GLY A 80 16.65 -1.98 8.97
C GLY A 80 17.32 -0.72 9.55
N LEU A 81 18.34 -0.90 10.39
CA LEU A 81 19.13 0.17 11.01
C LEU A 81 20.62 -0.12 10.85
N TYR A 82 21.43 0.91 10.64
CA TYR A 82 22.88 0.79 10.77
C TYR A 82 23.53 2.07 11.26
N VAL A 83 24.71 1.97 11.84
CA VAL A 83 25.49 3.08 12.36
C VAL A 83 26.77 3.26 11.56
N LYS A 84 26.97 4.46 11.00
CA LYS A 84 28.21 4.84 10.33
C LYS A 84 29.03 5.74 11.27
N ARG A 85 30.31 5.42 11.49
CA ARG A 85 31.24 6.23 12.30
C ARG A 85 32.01 7.22 11.43
N GLY A 86 32.48 8.29 12.04
CA GLY A 86 33.35 9.28 11.40
C GLY A 86 32.71 10.67 11.22
N LYS A 87 33.42 11.58 10.54
CA LYS A 87 33.02 13.01 10.37
C LYS A 87 31.63 13.17 9.72
N TYR A 88 31.27 12.24 8.84
CA TYR A 88 29.96 12.17 8.15
C TYR A 88 29.18 10.94 8.62
N GLY A 89 29.38 10.58 9.90
CA GLY A 89 28.71 9.45 10.52
C GLY A 89 27.32 9.83 11.01
N GLY A 90 26.53 8.80 11.32
CA GLY A 90 25.17 8.94 11.84
C GLY A 90 24.49 7.58 11.92
N THR A 91 23.28 7.60 12.41
CA THR A 91 22.39 6.46 12.40
C THR A 91 21.48 6.55 11.18
N PHE A 92 21.48 5.51 10.40
CA PHE A 92 20.68 5.39 9.17
C PHE A 92 19.59 4.33 9.38
N ALA A 93 18.42 4.59 8.89
CA ALA A 93 17.26 3.71 8.95
C ALA A 93 16.65 3.50 7.57
N HIS A 94 16.12 2.30 7.30
CA HIS A 94 15.27 2.10 6.14
C HIS A 94 14.12 3.12 6.14
N LYS A 95 13.67 3.55 4.96
CA LYS A 95 12.65 4.59 4.81
C LYS A 95 11.42 4.39 5.71
N ASP A 96 10.89 3.16 5.81
CA ASP A 96 9.72 2.85 6.64
C ASP A 96 9.99 3.14 8.13
N ILE A 97 11.18 2.74 8.60
CA ILE A 97 11.63 2.96 9.98
C ILE A 97 11.91 4.46 10.22
N ALA A 98 12.46 5.15 9.22
CA ALA A 98 12.69 6.59 9.31
C ALA A 98 11.38 7.40 9.38
N PHE A 99 10.33 6.97 8.66
CA PHE A 99 8.99 7.56 8.75
C PHE A 99 8.35 7.30 10.13
N GLU A 100 8.49 6.09 10.68
CA GLU A 100 8.03 5.80 12.03
C GLU A 100 8.77 6.67 13.06
N PHE A 101 10.12 6.74 12.99
CA PHE A 101 10.92 7.59 13.84
C PHE A 101 10.48 9.07 13.79
N ALA A 102 10.34 9.64 12.59
CA ALA A 102 9.89 11.01 12.41
C ALA A 102 8.49 11.23 12.99
N SER A 103 7.59 10.25 12.84
CA SER A 103 6.24 10.28 13.40
C SER A 103 6.24 10.22 14.93
N ALA A 104 7.13 9.41 15.52
CA ALA A 104 7.26 9.27 16.96
C ALA A 104 7.79 10.57 17.62
N ILE A 105 8.73 11.27 16.96
CA ILE A 105 9.31 12.50 17.50
C ILE A 105 8.54 13.77 17.15
N SER A 106 7.68 13.75 16.10
CA SER A 106 6.92 14.92 15.64
C SER A 106 5.43 14.59 15.46
N PRO A 107 4.57 14.99 16.41
CA PRO A 107 3.12 14.83 16.28
C PRO A 107 2.54 15.53 15.05
N VAL A 108 3.12 16.67 14.65
CA VAL A 108 2.71 17.43 13.45
C VAL A 108 2.99 16.60 12.20
N PHE A 109 4.17 16.00 12.09
CA PHE A 109 4.53 15.13 10.98
C PHE A 109 3.63 13.88 10.94
N LYS A 110 3.35 13.27 12.09
CA LYS A 110 2.41 12.14 12.19
C LYS A 110 1.03 12.51 11.66
N LEU A 111 0.50 13.67 12.07
CA LEU A 111 -0.80 14.15 11.60
C LEU A 111 -0.79 14.40 10.09
N TYR A 112 0.28 14.99 9.56
CA TYR A 112 0.47 15.18 8.11
C TYR A 112 0.42 13.85 7.35
N LEU A 113 1.15 12.83 7.80
CA LEU A 113 1.13 11.50 7.17
C LEU A 113 -0.28 10.88 7.17
N ILE A 114 -1.01 10.99 8.28
CA ILE A 114 -2.38 10.48 8.39
C ILE A 114 -3.29 11.20 7.37
N LYS A 115 -3.18 12.52 7.28
CA LYS A 115 -3.98 13.32 6.34
C LYS A 115 -3.63 13.03 4.88
N GLU A 116 -2.36 12.88 4.58
CA GLU A 116 -1.92 12.54 3.22
C GLU A 116 -2.38 11.13 2.81
N PHE A 117 -2.32 10.16 3.72
CA PHE A 117 -2.87 8.83 3.47
C PHE A 117 -4.38 8.87 3.19
N GLN A 118 -5.15 9.64 3.99
CA GLN A 118 -6.58 9.82 3.77
C GLN A 118 -6.85 10.42 2.39
N ARG A 119 -6.13 11.51 2.03
CA ARG A 119 -6.24 12.16 0.73
C ARG A 119 -5.96 11.21 -0.45
N LEU A 120 -4.90 10.40 -0.34
CA LEU A 120 -4.54 9.42 -1.37
C LEU A 120 -5.62 8.33 -1.50
N LYS A 121 -6.18 7.86 -0.39
CA LYS A 121 -7.28 6.88 -0.40
C LYS A 121 -8.57 7.43 -0.99
N GLU A 122 -8.91 8.68 -0.70
CA GLU A 122 -10.05 9.36 -1.33
C GLU A 122 -9.85 9.50 -2.83
N ALA A 123 -8.66 9.96 -3.27
CA ALA A 123 -8.33 10.08 -4.69
C ALA A 123 -8.36 8.73 -5.43
N GLU A 124 -7.88 7.64 -4.81
CA GLU A 124 -7.95 6.29 -5.37
C GLU A 124 -9.40 5.84 -5.55
N ASN A 125 -10.26 6.05 -4.53
CA ASN A 125 -11.68 5.72 -4.59
C ASN A 125 -12.42 6.52 -5.68
N ASP A 126 -12.10 7.81 -5.83
CA ASP A 126 -12.70 8.66 -6.85
C ASP A 126 -12.29 8.24 -8.26
N LEU A 127 -11.04 7.84 -8.47
CA LEU A 127 -10.57 7.30 -9.74
C LEU A 127 -11.28 5.99 -10.09
N GLN A 128 -11.41 5.06 -9.14
CA GLN A 128 -12.13 3.80 -9.34
C GLN A 128 -13.60 4.05 -9.68
N LYS A 129 -14.25 4.99 -9.01
CA LYS A 129 -15.63 5.37 -9.28
C LYS A 129 -15.80 5.98 -10.67
N LEU A 130 -14.91 6.89 -11.07
CA LEU A 130 -14.90 7.50 -12.40
C LEU A 130 -14.72 6.45 -13.51
N GLU A 131 -13.82 5.50 -13.30
CA GLU A 131 -13.57 4.39 -14.24
C GLU A 131 -14.80 3.48 -14.38
N TRP A 132 -15.46 3.18 -13.27
CA TRP A 132 -16.70 2.42 -13.26
C TRP A 132 -17.83 3.15 -14.00
N ASP A 133 -18.02 4.44 -13.72
CA ASP A 133 -19.05 5.24 -14.37
C ASP A 133 -18.80 5.39 -15.88
N ALA A 134 -17.53 5.56 -16.29
CA ALA A 134 -17.15 5.60 -17.70
C ALA A 134 -17.43 4.26 -18.41
N LYS A 135 -17.05 3.13 -17.79
CA LYS A 135 -17.35 1.78 -18.33
C LYS A 135 -18.86 1.56 -18.48
N ARG A 136 -19.62 1.95 -17.47
CA ARG A 136 -21.09 1.84 -17.49
C ARG A 136 -21.74 2.70 -18.58
N PHE A 137 -21.26 3.93 -18.75
CA PHE A 137 -21.72 4.83 -19.81
C PHE A 137 -21.42 4.27 -21.21
N LEU A 138 -20.20 3.78 -21.44
CA LEU A 138 -19.80 3.17 -22.72
C LEU A 138 -20.63 1.91 -23.02
N SER A 139 -20.82 1.04 -22.04
CA SER A 139 -21.64 -0.18 -22.20
C SER A 139 -23.08 0.17 -22.57
N LYS A 140 -23.68 1.17 -21.92
CA LYS A 140 -25.05 1.61 -22.24
C LYS A 140 -25.16 2.18 -23.66
N ASN A 141 -24.23 3.01 -24.09
CA ASN A 141 -24.23 3.59 -25.43
C ASN A 141 -23.97 2.54 -26.51
N ASN A 142 -23.04 1.62 -26.30
CA ASN A 142 -22.79 0.52 -27.23
C ASN A 142 -24.01 -0.38 -27.39
N TYR A 143 -24.70 -0.67 -26.28
CA TYR A 143 -25.94 -1.43 -26.32
C TYR A 143 -27.02 -0.73 -27.15
N LEU A 144 -27.23 0.57 -27.00
CA LEU A 144 -28.21 1.35 -27.78
C LEU A 144 -27.87 1.36 -29.27
N ILE A 145 -26.61 1.65 -29.63
CA ILE A 145 -26.16 1.65 -31.03
C ILE A 145 -26.35 0.27 -31.68
N GLN A 146 -26.01 -0.79 -30.94
CA GLN A 146 -26.16 -2.16 -31.42
C GLN A 146 -27.62 -2.54 -31.62
N THR A 147 -28.48 -2.26 -30.63
CA THR A 147 -29.92 -2.54 -30.75
C THR A 147 -30.57 -1.79 -31.89
N ASP A 148 -30.20 -0.53 -32.13
CA ASP A 148 -30.67 0.25 -33.27
C ASP A 148 -30.15 -0.30 -34.60
N ALA A 149 -28.91 -0.76 -34.67
CA ALA A 149 -28.34 -1.39 -35.87
C ALA A 149 -29.06 -2.71 -36.21
N VAL A 150 -29.30 -3.57 -35.19
CA VAL A 150 -30.05 -4.82 -35.36
C VAL A 150 -31.45 -4.52 -35.86
N LYS A 151 -32.16 -3.58 -35.25
CA LYS A 151 -33.53 -3.20 -35.62
C LYS A 151 -33.65 -2.63 -37.03
N ASN A 152 -32.75 -1.75 -37.41
CA ASN A 152 -32.88 -0.98 -38.65
C ASN A 152 -32.26 -1.68 -39.87
N TYR A 153 -31.25 -2.57 -39.64
CA TYR A 153 -30.48 -3.16 -40.74
C TYR A 153 -30.55 -4.69 -40.77
N LEU A 154 -30.53 -5.40 -39.66
CA LEU A 154 -30.52 -6.86 -39.63
C LEU A 154 -31.91 -7.46 -39.74
N ILE A 155 -32.88 -7.01 -38.93
CA ILE A 155 -34.24 -7.56 -38.94
C ILE A 155 -34.91 -7.44 -40.31
N PRO A 156 -34.83 -6.27 -41.03
CA PRO A 156 -35.42 -6.16 -42.36
C PRO A 156 -34.84 -7.06 -43.44
N VAL A 157 -33.52 -7.39 -43.30
CA VAL A 157 -32.81 -8.22 -44.30
C VAL A 157 -33.04 -9.73 -44.04
N CYS A 158 -33.14 -10.13 -42.76
CA CYS A 158 -33.19 -11.56 -42.42
C CYS A 158 -34.58 -12.18 -42.50
N ASN A 159 -35.66 -11.43 -42.79
CA ASN A 159 -37.02 -11.89 -42.97
C ASN A 159 -37.53 -12.84 -41.85
N TYR A 160 -37.17 -12.57 -40.60
CA TYR A 160 -37.64 -13.34 -39.46
C TYR A 160 -39.16 -13.18 -39.26
N ARG A 161 -39.83 -14.32 -38.90
CA ARG A 161 -41.22 -14.27 -38.44
C ARG A 161 -41.35 -13.36 -37.22
N GLU A 162 -42.48 -12.74 -37.02
CA GLU A 162 -42.73 -11.77 -35.93
C GLU A 162 -42.37 -12.33 -34.52
N ASP A 163 -42.66 -13.64 -34.33
CA ASP A 163 -42.36 -14.34 -33.07
C ASP A 163 -40.85 -14.60 -32.83
N LEU A 164 -40.02 -14.47 -33.85
CA LEU A 164 -38.57 -14.74 -33.80
C LEU A 164 -37.69 -13.45 -33.93
N GLN A 165 -38.28 -12.29 -33.99
CA GLN A 165 -37.56 -11.00 -34.14
C GLN A 165 -36.62 -10.64 -32.96
N TRP A 166 -36.77 -11.33 -31.83
CA TRP A 166 -35.86 -11.19 -30.68
C TRP A 166 -34.53 -11.95 -30.87
N LEU A 167 -34.50 -12.96 -31.72
CA LEU A 167 -33.34 -13.85 -31.90
C LEU A 167 -32.07 -13.09 -32.37
N PRO A 168 -32.12 -12.20 -33.37
CA PRO A 168 -30.94 -11.40 -33.75
C PRO A 168 -30.33 -10.57 -32.60
N TYR A 169 -31.15 -10.07 -31.69
CA TYR A 169 -30.64 -9.33 -30.53
C TYR A 169 -29.87 -10.22 -29.56
N ALA A 170 -30.33 -11.48 -29.38
CA ALA A 170 -29.66 -12.45 -28.51
C ALA A 170 -28.34 -12.92 -29.11
N GLU A 171 -28.33 -13.23 -30.43
CA GLU A 171 -27.13 -13.67 -31.13
C GLU A 171 -26.03 -12.60 -31.15
N GLU A 172 -26.40 -11.33 -31.42
CA GLU A 172 -25.45 -10.22 -31.42
C GLU A 172 -24.95 -9.88 -30.03
N ALA A 173 -25.78 -9.99 -28.98
CA ALA A 173 -25.37 -9.81 -27.61
C ALA A 173 -24.39 -10.92 -27.17
N ASP A 174 -24.61 -12.16 -27.57
CA ASP A 174 -23.70 -13.28 -27.30
C ASP A 174 -22.37 -13.11 -28.06
N LEU A 175 -22.40 -12.65 -29.31
CA LEU A 175 -21.18 -12.35 -30.08
C LEU A 175 -20.32 -11.27 -29.40
N LEU A 176 -20.95 -10.22 -28.87
CA LEU A 176 -20.29 -9.15 -28.12
C LEU A 176 -19.68 -9.67 -26.82
N ASN A 177 -20.41 -10.51 -26.09
CA ASN A 177 -19.91 -11.13 -24.87
C ASN A 177 -18.71 -12.04 -25.14
N VAL A 178 -18.73 -12.80 -26.22
CA VAL A 178 -17.59 -13.63 -26.63
C VAL A 178 -16.41 -12.76 -27.04
N ALA A 179 -16.62 -11.66 -27.77
CA ALA A 179 -15.55 -10.76 -28.19
C ALA A 179 -14.90 -10.03 -27.02
N LEU A 180 -15.68 -9.63 -25.99
CA LEU A 180 -15.21 -8.86 -24.85
C LEU A 180 -14.70 -9.75 -23.70
N PHE A 181 -15.32 -10.87 -23.44
CA PHE A 181 -15.12 -11.69 -22.25
C PHE A 181 -14.67 -13.13 -22.56
N GLY A 182 -14.71 -13.55 -23.83
CA GLY A 182 -14.33 -14.91 -24.26
C GLY A 182 -15.41 -15.98 -24.06
N PHE A 183 -16.62 -15.63 -23.60
CA PHE A 183 -17.74 -16.57 -23.37
C PHE A 183 -19.10 -15.88 -23.54
N THR A 184 -20.16 -16.69 -23.77
CA THR A 184 -21.53 -16.21 -23.88
C THR A 184 -22.17 -15.95 -22.52
N ALA A 185 -23.30 -15.22 -22.46
CA ALA A 185 -23.98 -14.88 -21.19
C ALA A 185 -24.50 -16.08 -20.41
N LYS A 186 -24.74 -17.24 -21.05
CA LYS A 186 -25.24 -18.46 -20.41
C LYS A 186 -24.36 -19.01 -19.27
N PRO A 187 -23.02 -19.04 -19.33
CA PRO A 187 -22.18 -19.50 -18.24
C PRO A 187 -22.19 -18.56 -17.02
N LEU A 188 -22.47 -17.25 -17.21
CA LEU A 188 -22.52 -16.26 -16.11
C LEU A 188 -23.71 -16.46 -15.17
N LEU A 189 -24.85 -17.02 -15.67
CA LEU A 189 -26.04 -17.32 -14.87
C LEU A 189 -25.90 -18.59 -14.02
N LEU A 190 -24.87 -19.41 -14.26
CA LEU A 190 -24.57 -20.63 -13.50
C LEU A 190 -23.55 -20.43 -12.39
N LEU A 191 -23.00 -19.21 -12.24
CA LEU A 191 -21.97 -18.86 -11.25
C LEU A 191 -22.50 -18.02 -10.07
N ASN A 192 -23.84 -17.81 -9.99
CA ASN A 192 -24.49 -17.15 -8.84
C ASN A 192 -25.34 -18.15 -8.04
#